data_7846c0986dcc72723662f1378301fbd9
#
_entry.id   7846c0986dcc72723662f1378301fbd9
#
_cell.length_a   1.000
_cell.length_b   1.000
_cell.length_c   1.000
_cell.angle_alpha   90.00
_cell.angle_beta   90.00
_cell.angle_gamma   90.00
#
_symmetry.space_group_name_H-M   'P 1'
#
loop_
_entity.id
_entity.type
_entity.pdbx_description
1 polymer ?
#
loop_
_entity_poly.entity_id
_entity_poly.type
_entity_poly.pdbx_seq_one_letter_code
_entity_poly.pdbx_strand_id
1 'polypeptide(L)'
;MNRTEKAELIETLQSTLSEATTVVVTHQVGLTVAESSDLRARMREAGAGFKVTKNRLAKIALQGTKYEDMTDMFTGPTAMGTSSDPVAAAKILVSFAKENDKLTIVGGSMDGKMLDKAGVEALATMPSLDELRAKLVGLVNAPAAKLARVSQAPAAKLARVIQARADQLQ
;
A
#
# COMPACT_ATOMS: atom_id res chain seq x y z
N MET A 1 -17.35 -21.08 -17.34
CA MET A 1 -16.93 -21.45 -15.97
C MET A 1 -17.87 -22.54 -15.45
N ASN A 2 -17.33 -23.70 -15.23
CA ASN A 2 -18.05 -24.83 -14.69
C ASN A 2 -18.28 -24.69 -13.17
N ARG A 3 -19.09 -25.56 -12.56
CA ARG A 3 -19.38 -25.51 -11.12
C ARG A 3 -18.12 -25.79 -10.28
N THR A 4 -17.27 -26.70 -10.72
CA THR A 4 -15.97 -27.02 -10.11
C THR A 4 -15.02 -25.84 -10.13
N GLU A 5 -14.83 -25.22 -11.30
CA GLU A 5 -13.98 -24.03 -11.45
C GLU A 5 -14.41 -22.85 -10.53
N LYS A 6 -15.72 -22.71 -10.30
CA LYS A 6 -16.23 -21.68 -9.39
C LYS A 6 -15.92 -22.00 -7.93
N ALA A 7 -15.98 -23.28 -7.54
CA ALA A 7 -15.65 -23.72 -6.19
C ALA A 7 -14.14 -23.52 -5.91
N GLU A 8 -13.29 -23.93 -6.84
CA GLU A 8 -11.84 -23.71 -6.77
C GLU A 8 -11.45 -22.22 -6.67
N LEU A 9 -12.16 -21.36 -7.43
CA LEU A 9 -11.94 -19.91 -7.34
C LEU A 9 -12.35 -19.34 -5.98
N ILE A 10 -13.45 -19.80 -5.40
CA ILE A 10 -13.90 -19.36 -4.09
C ILE A 10 -12.87 -19.77 -3.04
N GLU A 11 -12.39 -21.01 -3.08
CA GLU A 11 -11.38 -21.53 -2.16
C GLU A 11 -10.06 -20.75 -2.29
N THR A 12 -9.60 -20.50 -3.52
CA THR A 12 -8.42 -19.65 -3.79
C THR A 12 -8.60 -18.21 -3.29
N LEU A 13 -9.80 -17.65 -3.40
CA LEU A 13 -10.08 -16.31 -2.89
C LEU A 13 -10.12 -16.30 -1.36
N GLN A 14 -10.70 -17.31 -0.74
CA GLN A 14 -10.73 -17.43 0.72
C GLN A 14 -9.32 -17.59 1.30
N SER A 15 -8.46 -18.41 0.69
CA SER A 15 -7.07 -18.53 1.13
C SER A 15 -6.32 -17.20 0.97
N THR A 16 -6.47 -16.51 -0.17
CA THR A 16 -5.86 -15.20 -0.38
C THR A 16 -6.35 -14.16 0.63
N LEU A 17 -7.65 -14.16 0.96
CA LEU A 17 -8.25 -13.24 1.93
C LEU A 17 -7.82 -13.55 3.37
N SER A 18 -7.60 -14.81 3.71
CA SER A 18 -7.12 -15.18 5.06
C SER A 18 -5.68 -14.71 5.31
N GLU A 19 -4.83 -14.71 4.28
CA GLU A 19 -3.44 -14.27 4.34
C GLU A 19 -3.30 -12.74 4.23
N ALA A 20 -4.28 -12.07 3.59
CA ALA A 20 -4.24 -10.62 3.39
C ALA A 20 -4.53 -9.88 4.69
N THR A 21 -3.76 -8.83 4.95
CA THR A 21 -3.99 -7.86 6.02
C THR A 21 -4.88 -6.72 5.55
N THR A 22 -4.75 -6.33 4.28
CA THR A 22 -5.53 -5.24 3.69
C THR A 22 -6.17 -5.68 2.38
N VAL A 23 -7.43 -5.31 2.23
CA VAL A 23 -8.23 -5.50 1.02
C VAL A 23 -8.79 -4.16 0.59
N VAL A 24 -8.54 -3.76 -0.66
CA VAL A 24 -9.05 -2.52 -1.25
C VAL A 24 -9.92 -2.85 -2.44
N VAL A 25 -11.12 -2.29 -2.47
CA VAL A 25 -12.09 -2.44 -3.57
C VAL A 25 -12.04 -1.21 -4.45
N THR A 26 -11.89 -1.44 -5.75
CA THR A 26 -11.85 -0.38 -6.76
C THR A 26 -12.85 -0.65 -7.86
N HIS A 27 -13.41 0.40 -8.45
CA HIS A 27 -14.19 0.33 -9.69
C HIS A 27 -13.26 0.58 -10.88
N GLN A 28 -13.40 -0.24 -11.90
CA GLN A 28 -12.68 -0.11 -13.16
C GLN A 28 -13.65 0.15 -14.30
N VAL A 29 -13.54 1.31 -14.92
CA VAL A 29 -14.38 1.66 -16.08
C VAL A 29 -13.48 2.08 -17.24
N GLY A 30 -13.40 1.23 -18.27
CA GLY A 30 -12.70 1.57 -19.52
C GLY A 30 -11.17 1.59 -19.45
N LEU A 31 -10.55 0.81 -18.54
CA LEU A 31 -9.10 0.60 -18.53
C LEU A 31 -8.66 -0.16 -19.79
N THR A 32 -7.59 0.30 -20.42
CA THR A 32 -6.96 -0.40 -21.53
C THR A 32 -6.15 -1.61 -21.03
N VAL A 33 -5.84 -2.55 -21.94
CA VAL A 33 -5.04 -3.73 -21.61
C VAL A 33 -3.64 -3.33 -21.11
N ALA A 34 -3.04 -2.31 -21.72
CA ALA A 34 -1.74 -1.79 -21.31
C ALA A 34 -1.76 -1.23 -19.89
N GLU A 35 -2.74 -0.35 -19.57
CA GLU A 35 -2.93 0.24 -18.25
C GLU A 35 -3.19 -0.84 -17.18
N SER A 36 -4.01 -1.84 -17.51
CA SER A 36 -4.29 -2.96 -16.61
C SER A 36 -3.05 -3.84 -16.37
N SER A 37 -2.21 -4.02 -17.37
CA SER A 37 -0.96 -4.80 -17.24
C SER A 37 0.07 -4.04 -16.40
N ASP A 38 0.20 -2.73 -16.58
CA ASP A 38 1.06 -1.86 -15.80
C ASP A 38 0.64 -1.86 -14.31
N LEU A 39 -0.66 -1.69 -14.03
CA LEU A 39 -1.18 -1.77 -12.67
C LEU A 39 -0.84 -3.11 -12.00
N ARG A 40 -1.04 -4.22 -12.71
CA ARG A 40 -0.71 -5.56 -12.18
C ARG A 40 0.79 -5.75 -11.97
N ALA A 41 1.64 -5.17 -12.81
CA ALA A 41 3.09 -5.21 -12.64
C ALA A 41 3.51 -4.46 -11.37
N ARG A 42 3.07 -3.20 -11.21
CA ARG A 42 3.33 -2.37 -10.02
C ARG A 42 2.83 -3.05 -8.74
N MET A 43 1.64 -3.65 -8.76
CA MET A 43 1.08 -4.37 -7.61
C MET A 43 1.94 -5.59 -7.25
N ARG A 44 2.40 -6.35 -8.24
CA ARG A 44 3.26 -7.53 -8.03
C ARG A 44 4.63 -7.16 -7.47
N GLU A 45 5.23 -6.07 -7.96
CA GLU A 45 6.52 -5.55 -7.45
C GLU A 45 6.45 -5.18 -5.96
N ALA A 46 5.29 -4.71 -5.50
CA ALA A 46 5.07 -4.38 -4.10
C ALA A 46 4.51 -5.55 -3.26
N GLY A 47 4.50 -6.77 -3.79
CA GLY A 47 3.99 -7.94 -3.09
C GLY A 47 2.47 -7.93 -2.88
N ALA A 48 1.74 -7.13 -3.66
CA ALA A 48 0.30 -7.04 -3.60
C ALA A 48 -0.36 -7.81 -4.76
N GLY A 49 -1.50 -8.43 -4.49
CA GLY A 49 -2.33 -9.10 -5.47
C GLY A 49 -3.38 -8.18 -6.06
N PHE A 50 -3.69 -8.34 -7.33
CA PHE A 50 -4.78 -7.62 -7.98
C PHE A 50 -5.61 -8.58 -8.81
N LYS A 51 -6.86 -8.79 -8.41
CA LYS A 51 -7.79 -9.74 -9.05
C LYS A 51 -9.11 -9.05 -9.40
N VAL A 52 -9.58 -9.30 -10.63
CA VAL A 52 -10.93 -8.97 -11.08
C VAL A 52 -11.77 -10.23 -11.00
N THR A 53 -12.81 -10.21 -10.21
CA THR A 53 -13.67 -11.37 -9.98
C THR A 53 -15.13 -10.98 -10.16
N LYS A 54 -15.98 -11.99 -10.41
CA LYS A 54 -17.42 -11.77 -10.43
C LYS A 54 -17.89 -11.42 -9.00
N ASN A 55 -18.60 -10.33 -8.83
CA ASN A 55 -19.09 -9.82 -7.54
C ASN A 55 -19.79 -10.90 -6.70
N ARG A 56 -20.60 -11.73 -7.36
CA ARG A 56 -21.31 -12.82 -6.67
C ARG A 56 -20.36 -13.86 -6.05
N LEU A 57 -19.24 -14.18 -6.72
CA LEU A 57 -18.25 -15.12 -6.19
C LEU A 57 -17.43 -14.46 -5.08
N ALA A 58 -17.07 -13.19 -5.25
CA ALA A 58 -16.39 -12.42 -4.23
C ALA A 58 -17.24 -12.32 -2.95
N LYS A 59 -18.53 -12.02 -3.06
CA LYS A 59 -19.45 -11.99 -1.91
C LYS A 59 -19.52 -13.32 -1.17
N ILE A 60 -19.54 -14.44 -1.87
CA ILE A 60 -19.54 -15.78 -1.25
C ILE A 60 -18.17 -16.05 -0.57
N ALA A 61 -17.07 -15.64 -1.19
CA ALA A 61 -15.74 -15.84 -0.62
C ALA A 61 -15.49 -14.97 0.62
N LEU A 62 -16.15 -13.81 0.76
CA LEU A 62 -16.06 -12.93 1.92
C LEU A 62 -16.84 -13.48 3.13
N GLN A 63 -17.88 -14.29 2.90
CA GLN A 63 -18.65 -14.91 3.99
C GLN A 63 -17.75 -15.79 4.84
N GLY A 64 -17.79 -15.59 6.15
CA GLY A 64 -16.93 -16.31 7.09
C GLY A 64 -15.48 -15.82 7.18
N THR A 65 -15.13 -14.71 6.51
CA THR A 65 -13.83 -14.06 6.65
C THR A 65 -13.95 -12.77 7.47
N LYS A 66 -12.81 -12.20 7.88
CA LYS A 66 -12.73 -10.90 8.60
C LYS A 66 -13.31 -9.73 7.78
N TYR A 67 -13.62 -9.92 6.51
CA TYR A 67 -14.00 -8.90 5.55
C TYR A 67 -15.47 -8.97 5.12
N GLU A 68 -16.32 -9.64 5.89
CA GLU A 68 -17.73 -9.83 5.58
C GLU A 68 -18.51 -8.51 5.43
N ASP A 69 -18.15 -7.51 6.24
CA ASP A 69 -18.75 -6.17 6.20
C ASP A 69 -18.57 -5.43 4.87
N MET A 70 -17.58 -5.86 4.05
CA MET A 70 -17.33 -5.25 2.72
C MET A 70 -18.29 -5.71 1.63
N THR A 71 -19.21 -6.61 1.92
CA THR A 71 -20.12 -7.21 0.92
C THR A 71 -20.90 -6.17 0.12
N ASP A 72 -21.27 -5.06 0.74
CA ASP A 72 -22.04 -3.98 0.09
C ASP A 72 -21.23 -3.18 -0.91
N MET A 73 -19.90 -3.14 -0.78
CA MET A 73 -19.01 -2.43 -1.70
C MET A 73 -18.84 -3.16 -3.05
N PHE A 74 -19.20 -4.43 -3.13
CA PHE A 74 -19.10 -5.22 -4.36
C PHE A 74 -20.33 -5.02 -5.25
N THR A 75 -20.45 -3.80 -5.81
CA THR A 75 -21.47 -3.43 -6.81
C THR A 75 -20.78 -2.85 -8.05
N GLY A 76 -21.31 -3.12 -9.25
CA GLY A 76 -20.70 -2.63 -10.49
C GLY A 76 -19.41 -3.35 -10.94
N PRO A 77 -18.55 -2.72 -11.74
CA PRO A 77 -17.31 -3.29 -12.27
C PRO A 77 -16.19 -3.25 -11.24
N THR A 78 -16.18 -4.17 -10.29
CA THR A 78 -15.24 -4.19 -9.18
C THR A 78 -13.98 -5.00 -9.45
N ALA A 79 -12.89 -4.50 -8.92
CA ALA A 79 -11.64 -5.22 -8.78
C ALA A 79 -11.16 -5.15 -7.33
N MET A 80 -10.44 -6.16 -6.90
CA MET A 80 -9.96 -6.32 -5.54
C MET A 80 -8.43 -6.31 -5.53
N GLY A 81 -7.85 -5.40 -4.75
CA GLY A 81 -6.43 -5.38 -4.40
C GLY A 81 -6.23 -6.01 -3.02
N THR A 82 -5.36 -6.97 -2.90
CA THR A 82 -5.04 -7.66 -1.64
C THR A 82 -3.57 -7.51 -1.33
N SER A 83 -3.21 -7.30 -0.06
CA SER A 83 -1.80 -7.25 0.37
C SER A 83 -1.64 -7.77 1.79
N SER A 84 -0.51 -8.39 2.04
CA SER A 84 -0.03 -8.71 3.40
C SER A 84 0.54 -7.47 4.10
N ASP A 85 1.09 -6.50 3.34
CA ASP A 85 1.50 -5.20 3.89
C ASP A 85 0.27 -4.27 3.96
N PRO A 86 -0.04 -3.69 5.13
CA PRO A 86 -1.21 -2.84 5.32
C PRO A 86 -1.27 -1.62 4.38
N VAL A 87 -0.15 -1.13 3.88
CA VAL A 87 -0.08 0.13 3.13
C VAL A 87 0.18 -0.08 1.63
N ALA A 88 0.88 -1.16 1.24
CA ALA A 88 1.38 -1.36 -0.12
C ALA A 88 0.27 -1.32 -1.19
N ALA A 89 -0.82 -2.08 -1.01
CA ALA A 89 -1.92 -2.11 -1.95
C ALA A 89 -2.61 -0.73 -2.07
N ALA A 90 -2.88 -0.07 -0.94
CA ALA A 90 -3.53 1.23 -0.93
C ALA A 90 -2.69 2.31 -1.64
N LYS A 91 -1.38 2.33 -1.39
CA LYS A 91 -0.45 3.31 -1.97
C LYS A 91 -0.41 3.25 -3.49
N ILE A 92 -0.33 2.04 -4.05
CA ILE A 92 -0.27 1.85 -5.50
C ILE A 92 -1.60 2.17 -6.15
N LEU A 93 -2.71 1.69 -5.57
CA LEU A 93 -4.05 1.94 -6.11
C LEU A 93 -4.41 3.43 -6.08
N VAL A 94 -4.06 4.16 -4.99
CA VAL A 94 -4.27 5.61 -4.90
C VAL A 94 -3.36 6.37 -5.87
N SER A 95 -2.08 5.97 -6.02
CA SER A 95 -1.18 6.58 -6.99
C SER A 95 -1.69 6.39 -8.41
N PHE A 96 -2.10 5.18 -8.76
CA PHE A 96 -2.64 4.88 -10.07
C PHE A 96 -3.98 5.56 -10.35
N ALA A 97 -4.86 5.69 -9.33
CA ALA A 97 -6.13 6.41 -9.44
C ALA A 97 -5.93 7.92 -9.64
N LYS A 98 -4.80 8.49 -9.19
CA LYS A 98 -4.44 9.89 -9.49
C LYS A 98 -3.90 10.08 -10.90
N GLU A 99 -3.26 9.05 -11.46
CA GLU A 99 -2.74 9.06 -12.83
C GLU A 99 -3.84 8.76 -13.86
N ASN A 100 -4.87 7.99 -13.48
CA ASN A 100 -5.92 7.48 -14.36
C ASN A 100 -7.30 7.60 -13.72
N ASP A 101 -8.12 8.49 -14.26
CA ASP A 101 -9.51 8.70 -13.81
C ASP A 101 -10.43 7.49 -14.02
N LYS A 102 -9.99 6.49 -14.79
CA LYS A 102 -10.71 5.25 -15.09
C LYS A 102 -10.77 4.26 -13.91
N LEU A 103 -9.90 4.45 -12.90
CA LEU A 103 -9.88 3.69 -11.67
C LEU A 103 -10.41 4.54 -10.52
N THR A 104 -11.51 4.13 -9.92
CA THR A 104 -12.08 4.82 -8.75
C THR A 104 -12.00 3.91 -7.53
N ILE A 105 -11.50 4.44 -6.42
CA ILE A 105 -11.47 3.71 -5.15
C ILE A 105 -12.86 3.82 -4.51
N VAL A 106 -13.43 2.68 -4.15
CA VAL A 106 -14.73 2.60 -3.45
C VAL A 106 -14.50 2.63 -1.93
N GLY A 107 -13.56 1.83 -1.48
CA GLY A 107 -13.20 1.69 -0.08
C GLY A 107 -12.30 0.48 0.12
N GLY A 108 -12.11 0.09 1.37
CA GLY A 108 -11.29 -1.07 1.71
C GLY A 108 -11.56 -1.56 3.12
N SER A 109 -10.81 -2.55 3.53
CA SER A 109 -10.76 -2.98 4.92
C SER A 109 -9.34 -3.36 5.30
N MET A 110 -8.97 -3.03 6.52
CA MET A 110 -7.71 -3.40 7.14
C MET A 110 -8.00 -4.15 8.43
N ASP A 111 -7.58 -5.42 8.49
CA ASP A 111 -7.81 -6.31 9.65
C ASP A 111 -9.28 -6.32 10.14
N GLY A 112 -10.26 -6.29 9.21
CA GLY A 112 -11.68 -6.28 9.52
C GLY A 112 -12.27 -4.90 9.84
N LYS A 113 -11.47 -3.82 9.86
CA LYS A 113 -11.98 -2.46 10.00
C LYS A 113 -12.30 -1.89 8.63
N MET A 114 -13.55 -1.51 8.42
CA MET A 114 -13.97 -0.84 7.19
C MET A 114 -13.32 0.54 7.05
N LEU A 115 -12.90 0.85 5.84
CA LEU A 115 -12.29 2.12 5.45
C LEU A 115 -13.04 2.68 4.25
N ASP A 116 -13.51 3.90 4.41
CA ASP A 116 -14.05 4.68 3.30
C ASP A 116 -12.94 5.12 2.35
N LYS A 117 -13.30 5.70 1.23
CA LYS A 117 -12.36 6.28 0.26
C LYS A 117 -11.32 7.17 0.94
N ALA A 118 -11.74 8.08 1.82
CA ALA A 118 -10.84 8.96 2.58
C ALA A 118 -9.88 8.18 3.50
N GLY A 119 -10.34 7.08 4.10
CA GLY A 119 -9.51 6.19 4.91
C GLY A 119 -8.44 5.46 4.09
N VAL A 120 -8.78 5.01 2.88
CA VAL A 120 -7.82 4.38 1.96
C VAL A 120 -6.78 5.40 1.47
N GLU A 121 -7.20 6.63 1.17
CA GLU A 121 -6.30 7.73 0.81
C GLU A 121 -5.36 8.10 1.96
N ALA A 122 -5.85 8.13 3.20
CA ALA A 122 -5.03 8.35 4.39
C ALA A 122 -4.00 7.22 4.58
N LEU A 123 -4.39 5.95 4.39
CA LEU A 123 -3.45 4.82 4.40
C LEU A 123 -2.36 4.98 3.35
N ALA A 124 -2.70 5.42 2.16
CA ALA A 124 -1.73 5.61 1.07
C ALA A 124 -0.68 6.70 1.37
N THR A 125 -1.00 7.67 2.23
CA THR A 125 -0.05 8.69 2.68
C THR A 125 0.89 8.20 3.78
N MET A 126 0.61 7.06 4.41
CA MET A 126 1.46 6.49 5.44
C MET A 126 2.78 5.96 4.85
N PRO A 127 3.89 6.07 5.60
CA PRO A 127 5.13 5.41 5.23
C PRO A 127 4.97 3.90 5.18
N SER A 128 5.78 3.21 4.39
CA SER A 128 5.81 1.75 4.36
C SER A 128 6.20 1.18 5.73
N LEU A 129 5.87 -0.08 5.95
CA LEU A 129 6.14 -0.77 7.23
C LEU A 129 7.64 -0.73 7.57
N ASP A 130 8.50 -0.89 6.58
CA ASP A 130 9.96 -0.84 6.77
C ASP A 130 10.46 0.59 7.04
N GLU A 131 9.86 1.60 6.41
CA GLU A 131 10.15 3.00 6.75
C GLU A 131 9.72 3.36 8.18
N LEU A 132 8.60 2.83 8.67
CA LEU A 132 8.16 3.01 10.06
C LEU A 132 9.11 2.33 11.03
N ARG A 133 9.55 1.12 10.73
CA ARG A 133 10.57 0.40 11.51
C ARG A 133 11.88 1.17 11.54
N ALA A 134 12.33 1.67 10.40
CA ALA A 134 13.54 2.49 10.30
C ALA A 134 13.44 3.79 11.12
N LYS A 135 12.28 4.46 11.12
CA LYS A 135 12.01 5.63 11.94
C LYS A 135 12.08 5.31 13.43
N LEU A 136 11.50 4.18 13.86
CA LEU A 136 11.58 3.75 15.26
C LEU A 136 13.03 3.49 15.70
N VAL A 137 13.79 2.77 14.91
CA VAL A 137 15.23 2.53 15.18
C VAL A 137 16.00 3.85 15.19
N GLY A 138 15.70 4.76 14.26
CA GLY A 138 16.29 6.09 14.21
C GLY A 138 15.98 6.93 15.46
N LEU A 139 14.76 6.86 15.99
CA LEU A 139 14.37 7.55 17.22
C LEU A 139 15.14 7.04 18.44
N VAL A 140 15.33 5.73 18.54
CA VAL A 140 16.09 5.13 19.65
C VAL A 140 17.56 5.56 19.60
N ASN A 141 18.15 5.67 18.41
CA ASN A 141 19.54 6.07 18.22
C ASN A 141 19.74 7.61 18.21
N ALA A 142 18.67 8.39 18.09
CA ALA A 142 18.75 9.85 17.97
C ALA A 142 19.48 10.56 19.13
N PRO A 143 19.28 10.18 20.41
CA PRO A 143 20.00 10.80 21.53
C PRO A 143 21.52 10.61 21.42
N ALA A 144 21.98 9.38 21.17
CA ALA A 144 23.40 9.06 21.02
C ALA A 144 24.03 9.80 19.83
N ALA A 145 23.34 9.81 18.69
CA ALA A 145 23.78 10.54 17.50
C ALA A 145 23.85 12.07 17.74
N LYS A 146 22.91 12.63 18.50
CA LYS A 146 22.95 14.07 18.86
C LYS A 146 24.15 14.38 19.74
N LEU A 147 24.44 13.58 20.76
CA LEU A 147 25.61 13.74 21.63
C LEU A 147 26.91 13.66 20.83
N ALA A 148 27.06 12.68 19.95
CA ALA A 148 28.24 12.55 19.10
C ALA A 148 28.42 13.78 18.18
N ARG A 149 27.33 14.27 17.57
CA ARG A 149 27.36 15.49 16.71
C ARG A 149 27.76 16.74 17.50
N VAL A 150 27.22 16.92 18.71
CA VAL A 150 27.56 18.07 19.56
C VAL A 150 29.02 18.02 19.97
N SER A 151 29.55 16.86 20.30
CA SER A 151 30.96 16.68 20.66
C SER A 151 31.91 16.97 19.47
N GLN A 152 31.53 16.60 18.25
CA GLN A 152 32.33 16.86 17.05
C GLN A 152 32.13 18.25 16.46
N ALA A 153 31.09 18.97 16.81
CA ALA A 153 30.72 20.25 16.20
C ALA A 153 31.82 21.34 16.30
N PRO A 154 32.55 21.52 17.45
CA PRO A 154 33.60 22.52 17.55
C PRO A 154 34.76 22.26 16.57
N ALA A 155 35.25 21.01 16.50
CA ALA A 155 36.32 20.62 15.59
C ALA A 155 35.92 20.78 14.12
N ALA A 156 34.72 20.34 13.75
CA ALA A 156 34.22 20.50 12.40
C ALA A 156 34.02 21.98 11.99
N LYS A 157 33.59 22.85 12.92
CA LYS A 157 33.46 24.30 12.65
C LYS A 157 34.82 24.93 12.42
N LEU A 158 35.83 24.60 13.24
CA LEU A 158 37.21 25.09 13.08
C LEU A 158 37.80 24.69 11.74
N ALA A 159 37.69 23.43 11.36
CA ALA A 159 38.16 22.92 10.07
C ALA A 159 37.53 23.66 8.89
N ARG A 160 36.21 23.88 8.93
CA ARG A 160 35.49 24.65 7.88
C ARG A 160 35.95 26.11 7.77
N VAL A 161 36.20 26.79 8.90
CA VAL A 161 36.69 28.16 8.90
C VAL A 161 38.09 28.22 8.30
N ILE A 162 39.00 27.33 8.66
CA ILE A 162 40.35 27.27 8.08
C ILE A 162 40.29 26.99 6.58
N GLN A 163 39.43 26.08 6.16
CA GLN A 163 39.25 25.77 4.74
C GLN A 163 38.70 26.95 3.95
N ALA A 164 37.65 27.60 4.47
CA ALA A 164 37.09 28.79 3.84
C ALA A 164 38.11 29.95 3.74
N ARG A 165 39.03 30.06 4.70
CA ARG A 165 40.09 31.06 4.64
C ARG A 165 41.16 30.71 3.60
N ALA A 166 41.48 29.43 3.49
CA ALA A 166 42.41 28.95 2.45
C ALA A 166 41.85 29.19 1.04
N ASP A 167 40.56 28.91 0.83
CA ASP A 167 39.88 29.12 -0.46
C ASP A 167 39.79 30.62 -0.85
N GLN A 168 39.78 31.53 0.14
CA GLN A 168 39.81 32.98 -0.11
C GLN A 168 41.20 33.53 -0.43
N LEU A 169 42.26 32.77 -0.17
CA LEU A 169 43.65 33.19 -0.40
C LEU A 169 44.22 32.61 -1.72
N GLN A 170 43.48 31.75 -2.41
CA GLN A 170 43.73 31.31 -3.78
C GLN A 170 42.97 32.18 -4.77
#